data_2d9b9c8ffdd491d0df6d4c2ea96971c0
#
_entry.id   2d9b9c8ffdd491d0df6d4c2ea96971c0
#
_cell.length_a   1.000
_cell.length_b   1.000
_cell.length_c   1.000
_cell.angle_alpha   90.00
_cell.angle_beta   90.00
_cell.angle_gamma   90.00
#
_symmetry.space_group_name_H-M   'P 1'
#
loop_
_entity.id
_entity.type
_entity.pdbx_description
1 polymer ?
#
loop_
_entity_poly.entity_id
_entity_poly.type
_entity_poly.pdbx_seq_one_letter_code
_entity_poly.pdbx_strand_id
1 'polypeptide(L)'
;LANTAKAFAPIDTVTVLGAARTLTVSTTAAAIGGDNKETIASIRTNAPFQYATQNRMVTPEDYTSIILRNFSTLINDICSWGGQDNPEPKFGTVFSSIDFESDVTAATQTATKLAIELVKQLAVISFNVEFADPVETFIETSLFYQINPQLTSLSINSITNSIKSVKQDYFTANTGKFKKAFRRSAMLTLIDEVSGAVLSSRAVIRMQQRIVPVVNTFNKFTLTFPAPIAKPAANASPTDADYIVKSNAFLVDGAPCRILNEQRANIATNKLQVVSSATGTIIVDNIGSFNTATGVLTITAFRPTGVLGGSSDIKIAALPANQSAIVPERNNIIKYDANASTITAVTTEADN
;
A
#
# COMPACT_ATOMS: atom_id res chain seq x y z
N LEU A 1 -10.70 29.52 1.04
CA LEU A 1 -10.76 30.27 2.32
C LEU A 1 -11.99 29.89 3.16
N ALA A 2 -13.16 29.61 2.56
CA ALA A 2 -14.36 29.20 3.30
C ALA A 2 -14.18 27.86 4.05
N ASN A 3 -13.36 26.94 3.53
CA ASN A 3 -13.08 25.64 4.14
C ASN A 3 -12.29 25.74 5.44
N THR A 4 -11.59 26.83 5.68
CA THR A 4 -10.80 27.06 6.90
C THR A 4 -11.53 27.92 7.94
N ALA A 5 -12.68 28.50 7.61
CA ALA A 5 -13.47 29.30 8.52
C ALA A 5 -14.15 28.43 9.56
N LYS A 6 -13.80 28.63 10.83
CA LYS A 6 -14.33 27.84 11.97
C LYS A 6 -15.40 28.59 12.77
N ALA A 7 -15.47 29.90 12.64
CA ALA A 7 -16.43 30.74 13.33
C ALA A 7 -16.91 31.87 12.43
N PHE A 8 -18.15 32.26 12.59
CA PHE A 8 -18.78 33.36 11.87
C PHE A 8 -19.44 34.31 12.89
N ALA A 9 -19.39 35.60 12.63
CA ALA A 9 -20.12 36.60 13.39
C ALA A 9 -21.16 37.25 12.47
N PRO A 10 -22.36 37.61 12.94
CA PRO A 10 -23.31 38.40 12.18
C PRO A 10 -22.73 39.80 11.89
N ILE A 11 -23.01 40.33 10.70
CA ILE A 11 -22.57 41.67 10.29
C ILE A 11 -23.37 42.71 11.08
N ASP A 12 -24.65 42.46 11.32
CA ASP A 12 -25.54 43.35 12.05
C ASP A 12 -25.83 42.83 13.45
N THR A 13 -26.18 43.76 14.35
CA THR A 13 -26.58 43.41 15.72
C THR A 13 -27.88 42.62 15.72
N VAL A 14 -27.83 41.40 16.23
CA VAL A 14 -29.03 40.54 16.39
C VAL A 14 -29.82 40.99 17.62
N THR A 15 -31.07 41.39 17.47
CA THR A 15 -31.95 41.76 18.58
C THR A 15 -33.09 40.78 18.71
N VAL A 16 -33.31 40.29 19.94
CA VAL A 16 -34.44 39.42 20.28
C VAL A 16 -35.25 40.09 21.40
N LEU A 17 -36.53 40.33 21.16
CA LEU A 17 -37.42 41.04 22.06
C LEU A 17 -36.89 42.42 22.49
N GLY A 18 -36.28 43.15 21.56
CA GLY A 18 -35.73 44.50 21.79
C GLY A 18 -34.36 44.54 22.51
N ALA A 19 -33.80 43.44 22.89
CA ALA A 19 -32.46 43.35 23.53
C ALA A 19 -31.44 42.81 22.55
N ALA A 20 -30.26 43.42 22.49
CA ALA A 20 -29.13 42.93 21.72
C ALA A 20 -28.65 41.58 22.26
N ARG A 21 -28.45 40.60 21.38
CA ARG A 21 -27.97 39.27 21.71
C ARG A 21 -26.71 38.94 20.93
N THR A 22 -25.77 38.30 21.60
CA THR A 22 -24.57 37.73 20.96
C THR A 22 -24.94 36.40 20.35
N LEU A 23 -24.78 36.27 19.02
CA LEU A 23 -24.95 35.03 18.30
C LEU A 23 -23.57 34.44 18.02
N THR A 24 -23.33 33.23 18.50
CA THR A 24 -22.13 32.46 18.17
C THR A 24 -22.49 31.37 17.17
N VAL A 25 -21.88 31.43 15.99
CA VAL A 25 -22.07 30.41 14.94
C VAL A 25 -20.72 29.73 14.72
N SER A 26 -20.70 28.42 14.82
CA SER A 26 -19.52 27.61 14.53
C SER A 26 -19.83 26.56 13.47
N THR A 27 -18.86 26.25 12.61
CA THR A 27 -19.00 25.16 11.65
C THR A 27 -18.83 23.84 12.36
N THR A 28 -19.78 22.92 12.18
CA THR A 28 -19.71 21.54 12.67
C THR A 28 -18.93 20.61 11.74
N ALA A 29 -18.86 20.98 10.45
CA ALA A 29 -18.10 20.28 9.44
C ALA A 29 -17.47 21.26 8.46
N ALA A 30 -16.33 20.92 7.87
CA ALA A 30 -15.73 21.70 6.81
C ALA A 30 -16.65 21.74 5.58
N ALA A 31 -16.59 22.84 4.81
CA ALA A 31 -17.28 22.91 3.53
C ALA A 31 -16.70 21.86 2.56
N ILE A 32 -17.57 21.13 1.87
CA ILE A 32 -17.20 20.05 0.94
C ILE A 32 -17.56 20.50 -0.49
N GLY A 33 -16.76 20.13 -1.51
CA GLY A 33 -17.06 20.29 -2.92
C GLY A 33 -16.42 21.51 -3.60
N GLY A 34 -15.51 22.22 -2.91
CA GLY A 34 -14.68 23.25 -3.54
C GLY A 34 -13.24 22.76 -3.70
N ASP A 35 -12.68 22.89 -4.89
CA ASP A 35 -11.29 22.53 -5.19
C ASP A 35 -10.56 23.66 -5.90
N ASN A 36 -9.24 23.55 -6.02
CA ASN A 36 -8.42 24.39 -6.86
C ASN A 36 -8.77 24.18 -8.34
N LYS A 37 -8.39 25.12 -9.17
CA LYS A 37 -8.57 24.99 -10.61
C LYS A 37 -7.89 23.71 -11.11
N GLU A 38 -8.64 22.85 -11.78
CA GLU A 38 -8.14 21.62 -12.35
C GLU A 38 -7.01 21.85 -13.36
N THR A 39 -5.97 21.01 -13.32
CA THR A 39 -4.84 21.11 -14.24
C THR A 39 -5.22 20.61 -15.64
N ILE A 40 -4.57 21.14 -16.68
CA ILE A 40 -4.78 20.69 -18.08
C ILE A 40 -4.50 19.18 -18.23
N ALA A 41 -3.52 18.65 -17.50
CA ALA A 41 -3.19 17.23 -17.52
C ALA A 41 -4.34 16.38 -16.94
N SER A 42 -4.91 16.81 -15.82
CA SER A 42 -6.09 16.18 -15.22
C SER A 42 -7.30 16.23 -16.15
N ILE A 43 -7.59 17.40 -16.74
CA ILE A 43 -8.68 17.55 -17.69
C ILE A 43 -8.53 16.60 -18.89
N ARG A 44 -7.32 16.53 -19.49
CA ARG A 44 -7.05 15.61 -20.60
C ARG A 44 -7.28 14.15 -20.26
N THR A 45 -6.96 13.77 -19.03
CA THR A 45 -7.15 12.38 -18.55
C THR A 45 -8.61 12.09 -18.25
N ASN A 46 -9.32 13.00 -17.57
CA ASN A 46 -10.64 12.73 -17.00
C ASN A 46 -11.80 13.09 -17.95
N ALA A 47 -11.65 14.10 -18.84
CA ALA A 47 -12.75 14.56 -19.72
C ALA A 47 -13.31 13.46 -20.63
N PRO A 48 -12.53 12.58 -21.27
CA PRO A 48 -13.08 11.50 -22.08
C PRO A 48 -13.99 10.56 -21.28
N PHE A 49 -13.58 10.20 -20.06
CA PHE A 49 -14.38 9.35 -19.18
C PHE A 49 -15.66 10.04 -18.73
N GLN A 50 -15.58 11.32 -18.35
CA GLN A 50 -16.74 12.12 -17.98
C GLN A 50 -17.76 12.22 -19.13
N TYR A 51 -17.28 12.43 -20.36
CA TYR A 51 -18.13 12.46 -21.54
C TYR A 51 -18.80 11.09 -21.80
N ALA A 52 -18.04 10.00 -21.65
CA ALA A 52 -18.54 8.64 -21.88
C ALA A 52 -19.66 8.25 -20.90
N THR A 53 -19.60 8.68 -19.64
CA THR A 53 -20.62 8.35 -18.61
C THR A 53 -22.00 8.91 -18.94
N GLN A 54 -22.09 10.00 -19.72
CA GLN A 54 -23.34 10.73 -19.96
C GLN A 54 -24.12 11.02 -18.65
N ASN A 55 -23.40 11.18 -17.56
CA ASN A 55 -23.94 11.39 -16.21
C ASN A 55 -24.81 10.23 -15.68
N ARG A 56 -24.48 9.01 -16.07
CA ARG A 56 -25.14 7.77 -15.59
C ARG A 56 -24.09 6.79 -15.05
N MET A 57 -24.45 6.04 -14.04
CA MET A 57 -23.63 4.97 -13.44
C MET A 57 -24.12 3.62 -13.94
N VAL A 58 -23.49 3.08 -14.97
CA VAL A 58 -23.85 1.80 -15.59
C VAL A 58 -22.67 0.82 -15.49
N THR A 59 -21.47 1.26 -15.84
CA THR A 59 -20.25 0.46 -15.77
C THR A 59 -19.43 0.79 -14.52
N PRO A 60 -18.54 -0.08 -14.04
CA PRO A 60 -17.64 0.23 -12.92
C PRO A 60 -16.82 1.50 -13.15
N GLU A 61 -16.41 1.78 -14.39
CA GLU A 61 -15.67 2.97 -14.78
C GLU A 61 -16.52 4.25 -14.62
N ASP A 62 -17.83 4.17 -14.87
CA ASP A 62 -18.74 5.29 -14.64
C ASP A 62 -18.80 5.64 -13.15
N TYR A 63 -18.90 4.61 -12.28
CA TYR A 63 -18.85 4.81 -10.82
C TYR A 63 -17.57 5.49 -10.40
N THR A 64 -16.41 5.00 -10.87
CA THR A 64 -15.11 5.63 -10.60
C THR A 64 -15.09 7.10 -11.02
N SER A 65 -15.53 7.40 -12.25
CA SER A 65 -15.48 8.75 -12.80
C SER A 65 -16.42 9.73 -12.10
N ILE A 66 -17.66 9.31 -11.82
CA ILE A 66 -18.66 10.18 -11.19
C ILE A 66 -18.33 10.41 -9.71
N ILE A 67 -17.87 9.39 -8.99
CA ILE A 67 -17.48 9.53 -7.58
C ILE A 67 -16.26 10.45 -7.46
N LEU A 68 -15.22 10.23 -8.27
CA LEU A 68 -14.03 11.06 -8.26
C LEU A 68 -14.38 12.54 -8.57
N ARG A 69 -15.25 12.80 -9.55
CA ARG A 69 -15.71 14.17 -9.89
C ARG A 69 -16.38 14.86 -8.70
N ASN A 70 -17.23 14.15 -7.97
CA ASN A 70 -18.02 14.75 -6.91
C ASN A 70 -17.25 14.91 -5.58
N PHE A 71 -16.20 14.15 -5.37
CA PHE A 71 -15.46 14.08 -4.12
C PHE A 71 -13.94 14.20 -4.30
N SER A 72 -13.47 14.86 -5.37
CA SER A 72 -12.05 14.99 -5.74
C SER A 72 -11.16 15.55 -4.64
N THR A 73 -11.70 16.42 -3.76
CA THR A 73 -10.95 17.01 -2.63
C THR A 73 -10.70 16.07 -1.47
N LEU A 74 -11.43 14.95 -1.40
CA LEU A 74 -11.37 13.98 -0.32
C LEU A 74 -10.72 12.67 -0.74
N ILE A 75 -10.68 12.41 -2.04
CA ILE A 75 -10.30 11.12 -2.63
C ILE A 75 -9.00 11.30 -3.42
N ASN A 76 -7.93 10.62 -2.98
CA ASN A 76 -6.67 10.53 -3.72
C ASN A 76 -6.81 9.63 -4.95
N ASP A 77 -7.49 8.50 -4.81
CA ASP A 77 -7.77 7.57 -5.91
C ASP A 77 -8.95 6.65 -5.60
N ILE A 78 -9.58 6.09 -6.64
CA ILE A 78 -10.71 5.17 -6.52
C ILE A 78 -10.63 4.09 -7.59
N CYS A 79 -11.01 2.87 -7.23
CA CYS A 79 -11.19 1.76 -8.16
C CYS A 79 -12.55 1.11 -7.93
N SER A 80 -13.32 0.95 -9.00
CA SER A 80 -14.57 0.18 -8.98
C SER A 80 -14.47 -1.04 -9.88
N TRP A 81 -15.16 -2.13 -9.51
CA TRP A 81 -15.24 -3.37 -10.29
C TRP A 81 -16.59 -4.05 -10.11
N GLY A 82 -16.95 -4.90 -11.05
CA GLY A 82 -18.20 -5.67 -10.99
C GLY A 82 -18.13 -6.78 -9.93
N GLY A 83 -19.24 -7.09 -9.29
CA GLY A 83 -19.30 -8.13 -8.27
C GLY A 83 -18.99 -9.53 -8.78
N GLN A 84 -19.14 -9.79 -10.09
CA GLN A 84 -18.72 -11.04 -10.72
C GLN A 84 -17.20 -11.27 -10.65
N ASP A 85 -16.42 -10.19 -10.60
CA ASP A 85 -14.95 -10.23 -10.55
C ASP A 85 -14.41 -10.34 -9.12
N ASN A 86 -15.30 -10.38 -8.12
CA ASN A 86 -14.91 -10.54 -6.72
C ASN A 86 -14.50 -11.99 -6.43
N PRO A 87 -13.58 -12.26 -5.47
CA PRO A 87 -13.21 -13.63 -5.07
C PRO A 87 -14.42 -14.51 -4.70
N GLU A 88 -15.43 -13.90 -4.05
CA GLU A 88 -16.76 -14.47 -3.86
C GLU A 88 -17.72 -13.70 -4.76
N PRO A 89 -18.15 -14.25 -5.92
CA PRO A 89 -18.96 -13.53 -6.88
C PRO A 89 -20.32 -13.07 -6.30
N LYS A 90 -20.62 -11.78 -6.47
CA LYS A 90 -21.86 -11.16 -6.01
C LYS A 90 -22.51 -10.38 -7.16
N PHE A 91 -23.44 -11.02 -7.85
CA PHE A 91 -24.11 -10.41 -9.00
C PHE A 91 -25.02 -9.24 -8.58
N GLY A 92 -25.19 -8.27 -9.46
CA GLY A 92 -25.98 -7.07 -9.17
C GLY A 92 -25.32 -6.10 -8.19
N THR A 93 -24.02 -6.26 -7.93
CA THR A 93 -23.26 -5.39 -7.04
C THR A 93 -22.07 -4.80 -7.78
N VAL A 94 -21.79 -3.52 -7.54
CA VAL A 94 -20.55 -2.86 -7.91
C VAL A 94 -19.76 -2.59 -6.63
N PHE A 95 -18.55 -3.11 -6.56
CA PHE A 95 -17.62 -2.82 -5.47
C PHE A 95 -16.81 -1.58 -5.81
N SER A 96 -16.60 -0.71 -4.82
CA SER A 96 -15.74 0.45 -4.93
C SER A 96 -14.75 0.50 -3.77
N SER A 97 -13.47 0.67 -4.07
CA SER A 97 -12.44 0.91 -3.08
C SER A 97 -11.91 2.33 -3.21
N ILE A 98 -11.88 3.06 -2.11
CA ILE A 98 -11.54 4.48 -2.07
C ILE A 98 -10.28 4.66 -1.24
N ASP A 99 -9.26 5.24 -1.86
CA ASP A 99 -8.08 5.76 -1.17
C ASP A 99 -8.32 7.23 -0.87
N PHE A 100 -8.52 7.55 0.40
CA PHE A 100 -8.77 8.93 0.83
C PHE A 100 -7.46 9.70 0.99
N GLU A 101 -7.53 11.02 0.85
CA GLU A 101 -6.41 11.89 1.19
C GLU A 101 -6.01 11.72 2.66
N SER A 102 -4.72 11.87 2.96
CA SER A 102 -4.14 11.54 4.25
C SER A 102 -4.63 12.39 5.43
N ASP A 103 -5.23 13.55 5.15
CA ASP A 103 -5.80 14.47 6.13
C ASP A 103 -7.31 14.23 6.38
N VAL A 104 -7.92 13.29 5.66
CA VAL A 104 -9.35 12.97 5.80
C VAL A 104 -9.59 12.06 7.00
N THR A 105 -10.36 12.53 7.96
CA THR A 105 -10.67 11.77 9.19
C THR A 105 -11.59 10.58 8.90
N ALA A 106 -11.56 9.55 9.74
CA ALA A 106 -12.42 8.36 9.63
C ALA A 106 -13.92 8.72 9.63
N ALA A 107 -14.32 9.75 10.39
CA ALA A 107 -15.71 10.23 10.39
C ALA A 107 -16.09 10.83 9.03
N THR A 108 -15.20 11.61 8.40
CA THR A 108 -15.41 12.17 7.07
C THR A 108 -15.43 11.09 6.00
N GLN A 109 -14.57 10.07 6.10
CA GLN A 109 -14.59 8.91 5.19
C GLN A 109 -15.94 8.19 5.23
N THR A 110 -16.48 7.93 6.44
CA THR A 110 -17.78 7.31 6.61
C THR A 110 -18.90 8.17 6.04
N ALA A 111 -18.89 9.48 6.31
CA ALA A 111 -19.87 10.42 5.77
C ALA A 111 -19.82 10.49 4.24
N THR A 112 -18.61 10.43 3.65
CA THR A 112 -18.43 10.41 2.19
C THR A 112 -18.97 9.12 1.59
N LYS A 113 -18.69 7.96 2.18
CA LYS A 113 -19.25 6.66 1.73
C LYS A 113 -20.78 6.71 1.75
N LEU A 114 -21.40 7.25 2.80
CA LEU A 114 -22.85 7.45 2.88
C LEU A 114 -23.37 8.43 1.81
N ALA A 115 -22.67 9.53 1.58
CA ALA A 115 -23.05 10.50 0.54
C ALA A 115 -22.98 9.87 -0.87
N ILE A 116 -22.00 9.02 -1.15
CA ILE A 116 -21.92 8.25 -2.39
C ILE A 116 -23.10 7.30 -2.54
N GLU A 117 -23.55 6.66 -1.47
CA GLU A 117 -24.77 5.84 -1.50
C GLU A 117 -26.02 6.65 -1.87
N LEU A 118 -26.11 7.93 -1.48
CA LEU A 118 -27.20 8.81 -1.85
C LEU A 118 -27.16 9.25 -3.32
N VAL A 119 -25.98 9.24 -3.98
CA VAL A 119 -25.81 9.51 -5.41
C VAL A 119 -26.39 8.38 -6.28
N LYS A 120 -26.90 7.31 -5.71
CA LYS A 120 -27.61 6.19 -6.39
C LYS A 120 -28.71 6.65 -7.36
N GLN A 121 -29.19 7.89 -7.28
CA GLN A 121 -30.14 8.45 -8.25
C GLN A 121 -29.61 8.44 -9.70
N LEU A 122 -28.29 8.36 -9.87
CA LEU A 122 -27.63 8.25 -11.18
C LEU A 122 -27.35 6.79 -11.59
N ALA A 123 -27.52 5.84 -10.67
CA ALA A 123 -27.29 4.43 -10.91
C ALA A 123 -28.54 3.73 -11.45
N VAL A 124 -28.32 2.61 -12.14
CA VAL A 124 -29.41 1.72 -12.51
C VAL A 124 -29.99 1.09 -11.23
N ILE A 125 -31.32 1.13 -11.09
CA ILE A 125 -32.05 0.72 -9.86
C ILE A 125 -31.70 -0.70 -9.39
N SER A 126 -31.29 -1.57 -10.29
CA SER A 126 -30.98 -2.97 -10.00
C SER A 126 -29.58 -3.21 -9.44
N PHE A 127 -28.69 -2.21 -9.41
CA PHE A 127 -27.32 -2.35 -8.91
C PHE A 127 -27.19 -1.81 -7.48
N ASN A 128 -26.45 -2.56 -6.67
CA ASN A 128 -26.04 -2.15 -5.33
C ASN A 128 -24.56 -1.71 -5.33
N VAL A 129 -24.20 -0.74 -4.48
CA VAL A 129 -22.81 -0.32 -4.30
C VAL A 129 -22.33 -0.81 -2.95
N GLU A 130 -21.19 -1.49 -2.93
CA GLU A 130 -20.51 -1.91 -1.70
C GLU A 130 -19.09 -1.37 -1.68
N PHE A 131 -18.61 -0.99 -0.50
CA PHE A 131 -17.27 -0.48 -0.31
C PHE A 131 -16.35 -1.58 0.21
N ALA A 132 -15.19 -1.73 -0.44
CA ALA A 132 -14.08 -2.55 0.03
C ALA A 132 -12.94 -1.63 0.47
N ASP A 133 -12.38 -1.87 1.64
CA ASP A 133 -11.25 -1.06 2.08
C ASP A 133 -10.00 -1.35 1.23
N PRO A 134 -9.16 -0.33 0.96
CA PRO A 134 -7.94 -0.52 0.21
C PRO A 134 -6.96 -1.40 0.98
N VAL A 135 -6.29 -2.30 0.27
CA VAL A 135 -5.23 -3.16 0.80
C VAL A 135 -3.89 -2.63 0.31
N GLU A 136 -3.08 -2.13 1.24
CA GLU A 136 -1.76 -1.61 0.93
C GLU A 136 -0.73 -2.74 0.94
N THR A 137 -0.05 -2.91 -0.19
CA THR A 137 1.09 -3.81 -0.31
C THR A 137 2.35 -3.00 -0.59
N PHE A 138 3.30 -3.06 0.32
CA PHE A 138 4.57 -2.36 0.19
C PHE A 138 5.57 -3.23 -0.57
N ILE A 139 6.37 -2.61 -1.41
CA ILE A 139 7.50 -3.25 -2.08
C ILE A 139 8.76 -2.98 -1.27
N GLU A 140 9.43 -4.06 -0.88
CA GLU A 140 10.80 -4.04 -0.38
C GLU A 140 11.75 -4.46 -1.49
N THR A 141 12.87 -3.77 -1.62
CA THR A 141 13.88 -4.09 -2.62
C THR A 141 15.24 -4.31 -1.98
N SER A 142 15.86 -5.45 -2.25
CA SER A 142 17.30 -5.64 -2.00
C SER A 142 18.03 -5.48 -3.32
N LEU A 143 18.56 -4.28 -3.54
CA LEU A 143 19.25 -3.90 -4.78
C LEU A 143 20.76 -4.12 -4.63
N PHE A 144 21.35 -4.76 -5.62
CA PHE A 144 22.79 -4.92 -5.78
C PHE A 144 23.18 -4.31 -7.13
N TYR A 145 24.22 -3.50 -7.15
CA TYR A 145 24.75 -2.95 -8.39
C TYR A 145 26.27 -3.12 -8.46
N GLN A 146 26.78 -3.47 -9.63
CA GLN A 146 28.21 -3.53 -9.91
C GLN A 146 28.69 -2.17 -10.36
N ILE A 147 29.80 -1.72 -9.78
CA ILE A 147 30.43 -0.45 -10.12
C ILE A 147 31.91 -0.64 -10.44
N ASN A 148 32.36 -0.01 -11.51
CA ASN A 148 33.78 0.16 -11.80
C ASN A 148 34.24 1.56 -11.34
N PRO A 149 35.00 1.67 -10.25
CA PRO A 149 35.46 2.96 -9.73
C PRO A 149 36.40 3.71 -10.69
N GLN A 150 37.03 3.03 -11.67
CA GLN A 150 37.91 3.64 -12.65
C GLN A 150 37.15 4.46 -13.71
N LEU A 151 35.88 4.26 -13.88
CA LEU A 151 35.02 4.95 -14.85
C LEU A 151 34.34 6.20 -14.30
N THR A 152 34.65 6.61 -13.08
CA THR A 152 34.01 7.75 -12.45
C THR A 152 34.93 8.46 -11.46
N SER A 153 34.78 9.78 -11.35
CA SER A 153 35.39 10.58 -10.27
C SER A 153 34.53 10.72 -9.04
N LEU A 154 33.29 10.19 -9.09
CA LEU A 154 32.34 10.26 -7.98
C LEU A 154 32.60 9.16 -6.95
N SER A 155 32.37 9.45 -5.69
CA SER A 155 32.43 8.42 -4.65
C SER A 155 31.28 7.41 -4.78
N ILE A 156 31.50 6.17 -4.35
CA ILE A 156 30.48 5.12 -4.31
C ILE A 156 29.23 5.59 -3.53
N ASN A 157 29.44 6.33 -2.43
CA ASN A 157 28.32 6.88 -1.65
C ASN A 157 27.50 7.90 -2.44
N SER A 158 28.14 8.72 -3.27
CA SER A 158 27.44 9.68 -4.14
C SER A 158 26.56 8.95 -5.15
N ILE A 159 27.09 7.92 -5.82
CA ILE A 159 26.34 7.10 -6.77
C ILE A 159 25.20 6.34 -6.08
N THR A 160 25.46 5.77 -4.88
CA THR A 160 24.41 5.10 -4.08
C THR A 160 23.26 6.06 -3.73
N ASN A 161 23.56 7.31 -3.39
CA ASN A 161 22.55 8.33 -3.10
C ASN A 161 21.74 8.72 -4.35
N SER A 162 22.42 8.84 -5.50
CA SER A 162 21.72 9.07 -6.79
C SER A 162 20.80 7.91 -7.15
N ILE A 163 21.26 6.67 -6.98
CA ILE A 163 20.43 5.46 -7.17
C ILE A 163 19.23 5.47 -6.21
N LYS A 164 19.44 5.87 -4.95
CA LYS A 164 18.35 5.98 -3.97
C LYS A 164 17.30 7.00 -4.39
N SER A 165 17.72 8.16 -4.91
CA SER A 165 16.80 9.20 -5.42
C SER A 165 16.02 8.69 -6.63
N VAL A 166 16.70 8.18 -7.65
CA VAL A 166 16.07 7.65 -8.87
C VAL A 166 15.07 6.53 -8.55
N LYS A 167 15.42 5.65 -7.61
CA LYS A 167 14.52 4.60 -7.16
C LYS A 167 13.27 5.18 -6.48
N GLN A 168 13.42 6.19 -5.61
CA GLN A 168 12.30 6.88 -4.96
C GLN A 168 11.40 7.55 -5.99
N ASP A 169 11.96 8.24 -6.98
CA ASP A 169 11.24 8.92 -8.05
C ASP A 169 10.46 7.92 -8.91
N TYR A 170 11.07 6.76 -9.22
CA TYR A 170 10.39 5.68 -9.94
C TYR A 170 9.14 5.21 -9.18
N PHE A 171 9.25 4.94 -7.88
CA PHE A 171 8.11 4.50 -7.08
C PHE A 171 7.04 5.58 -6.95
N THR A 172 7.43 6.84 -6.76
CA THR A 172 6.48 7.97 -6.69
C THR A 172 5.68 8.13 -7.98
N ALA A 173 6.32 7.94 -9.15
CA ALA A 173 5.64 8.07 -10.44
C ALA A 173 4.77 6.86 -10.81
N ASN A 174 5.18 5.65 -10.41
CA ASN A 174 4.61 4.39 -10.93
C ASN A 174 3.81 3.59 -9.92
N THR A 175 3.73 4.00 -8.66
CA THR A 175 2.98 3.32 -7.61
C THR A 175 2.12 4.30 -6.80
N GLY A 176 1.50 3.86 -5.72
CA GLY A 176 0.71 4.72 -4.82
C GLY A 176 -0.73 4.94 -5.25
N LYS A 177 -1.16 4.36 -6.38
CA LYS A 177 -2.54 4.43 -6.89
C LYS A 177 -3.04 3.06 -7.33
N PHE A 178 -4.36 2.88 -7.40
CA PHE A 178 -4.95 1.67 -7.95
C PHE A 178 -4.50 1.42 -9.40
N LYS A 179 -4.44 0.16 -9.80
CA LYS A 179 -4.05 -0.29 -11.16
C LYS A 179 -2.62 0.11 -11.58
N LYS A 180 -1.84 0.76 -10.71
CA LYS A 180 -0.42 1.09 -10.96
C LYS A 180 0.46 -0.11 -10.63
N ALA A 181 1.06 -0.71 -11.67
CA ALA A 181 1.88 -1.91 -11.54
C ALA A 181 3.36 -1.58 -11.34
N PHE A 182 4.00 -2.29 -10.41
CA PHE A 182 5.45 -2.28 -10.29
C PHE A 182 6.08 -3.15 -11.39
N ARG A 183 7.14 -2.66 -12.03
CA ARG A 183 7.93 -3.38 -13.04
C ARG A 183 9.41 -3.30 -12.71
N ARG A 184 10.02 -4.45 -12.39
CA ARG A 184 11.43 -4.54 -11.99
C ARG A 184 12.38 -4.06 -13.08
N SER A 185 12.16 -4.46 -14.34
CA SER A 185 13.01 -4.07 -15.47
C SER A 185 13.05 -2.55 -15.65
N ALA A 186 11.90 -1.87 -15.61
CA ALA A 186 11.85 -0.42 -15.76
C ALA A 186 12.61 0.31 -14.64
N MET A 187 12.53 -0.19 -13.40
CA MET A 187 13.31 0.33 -12.28
C MET A 187 14.83 0.13 -12.50
N LEU A 188 15.24 -1.08 -12.90
CA LEU A 188 16.66 -1.40 -13.11
C LEU A 188 17.27 -0.60 -14.27
N THR A 189 16.55 -0.40 -15.37
CA THR A 189 17.01 0.46 -16.48
C THR A 189 17.35 1.86 -16.00
N LEU A 190 16.47 2.49 -15.20
CA LEU A 190 16.73 3.83 -14.65
C LEU A 190 17.94 3.85 -13.70
N ILE A 191 18.18 2.76 -12.98
CA ILE A 191 19.34 2.62 -12.08
C ILE A 191 20.63 2.48 -12.88
N ASP A 192 20.63 1.67 -13.93
CA ASP A 192 21.81 1.45 -14.79
C ASP A 192 22.19 2.74 -15.55
N GLU A 193 21.23 3.62 -15.82
CA GLU A 193 21.44 4.92 -16.46
C GLU A 193 21.99 6.02 -15.52
N VAL A 194 22.06 5.78 -14.19
CA VAL A 194 22.53 6.80 -13.22
C VAL A 194 23.97 7.24 -13.50
N SER A 195 24.82 6.32 -13.92
CA SER A 195 26.24 6.60 -14.22
C SER A 195 26.80 5.54 -15.15
N GLY A 196 27.65 5.94 -16.11
CA GLY A 196 28.40 5.01 -16.94
C GLY A 196 29.37 4.09 -16.17
N ALA A 197 29.59 4.35 -14.88
CA ALA A 197 30.36 3.49 -14.00
C ALA A 197 29.53 2.33 -13.41
N VAL A 198 28.20 2.38 -13.48
CA VAL A 198 27.32 1.28 -13.11
C VAL A 198 27.27 0.30 -14.27
N LEU A 199 27.82 -0.89 -14.07
CA LEU A 199 27.95 -1.89 -15.13
C LEU A 199 26.72 -2.79 -15.24
N SER A 200 26.08 -3.09 -14.12
CA SER A 200 24.87 -3.90 -14.06
C SER A 200 24.18 -3.74 -12.72
N SER A 201 22.88 -4.00 -12.68
CA SER A 201 22.10 -4.04 -11.45
C SER A 201 21.19 -5.27 -11.38
N ARG A 202 20.93 -5.71 -10.17
CA ARG A 202 19.94 -6.76 -9.87
C ARG A 202 19.21 -6.45 -8.59
N ALA A 203 17.96 -6.83 -8.52
CA ALA A 203 17.14 -6.62 -7.33
C ALA A 203 16.33 -7.87 -6.97
N VAL A 204 16.28 -8.18 -5.69
CA VAL A 204 15.30 -9.10 -5.10
C VAL A 204 14.13 -8.26 -4.61
N ILE A 205 12.94 -8.64 -5.01
CA ILE A 205 11.69 -7.91 -4.71
C ILE A 205 10.87 -8.73 -3.74
N ARG A 206 10.37 -8.10 -2.68
CA ARG A 206 9.41 -8.70 -1.74
C ARG A 206 8.16 -7.84 -1.64
N MET A 207 7.02 -8.50 -1.49
CA MET A 207 5.75 -7.89 -1.15
C MET A 207 5.61 -7.88 0.37
N GLN A 208 5.30 -6.73 0.95
CA GLN A 208 5.13 -6.58 2.41
C GLN A 208 3.71 -6.11 2.70
N GLN A 209 3.05 -6.73 3.66
CA GLN A 209 1.84 -6.21 4.29
C GLN A 209 2.06 -6.01 5.78
N ARG A 210 1.27 -5.13 6.39
CA ARG A 210 1.43 -4.73 7.78
C ARG A 210 0.23 -5.18 8.60
N ILE A 211 0.49 -5.72 9.78
CA ILE A 211 -0.53 -6.09 10.76
C ILE A 211 -0.33 -5.30 12.04
N VAL A 212 -1.40 -4.84 12.65
CA VAL A 212 -1.40 -4.19 13.96
C VAL A 212 -1.99 -5.18 14.96
N PRO A 213 -1.15 -5.91 15.71
CA PRO A 213 -1.63 -6.88 16.66
C PRO A 213 -2.12 -6.23 17.95
N VAL A 214 -3.11 -6.82 18.57
CA VAL A 214 -3.43 -6.52 19.98
C VAL A 214 -2.47 -7.35 20.83
N VAL A 215 -1.59 -6.66 21.56
CA VAL A 215 -0.55 -7.30 22.38
C VAL A 215 -1.17 -8.11 23.53
N ASN A 216 -0.50 -9.19 23.92
CA ASN A 216 -0.92 -10.12 24.97
C ASN A 216 -2.22 -10.89 24.70
N THR A 217 -2.76 -10.81 23.48
CA THR A 217 -3.94 -11.57 23.04
C THR A 217 -3.62 -12.44 21.84
N PHE A 218 -4.41 -13.50 21.65
CA PHE A 218 -4.32 -14.30 20.42
C PHE A 218 -5.00 -13.54 19.28
N ASN A 219 -4.22 -13.27 18.26
CA ASN A 219 -4.66 -12.57 17.05
C ASN A 219 -4.83 -13.57 15.90
N LYS A 220 -5.78 -13.24 15.00
CA LYS A 220 -5.96 -13.92 13.73
C LYS A 220 -5.90 -12.90 12.61
N PHE A 221 -5.07 -13.17 11.58
CA PHE A 221 -4.93 -12.29 10.42
C PHE A 221 -5.00 -13.11 9.14
N THR A 222 -5.61 -12.53 8.11
CA THR A 222 -5.55 -13.01 6.74
C THR A 222 -5.00 -11.90 5.88
N LEU A 223 -3.86 -12.14 5.23
CA LEU A 223 -3.21 -11.22 4.31
C LEU A 223 -3.35 -11.78 2.89
N THR A 224 -3.74 -10.95 1.95
CA THR A 224 -3.86 -11.34 0.53
C THR A 224 -2.89 -10.50 -0.28
N PHE A 225 -1.81 -11.11 -0.72
CA PHE A 225 -0.82 -10.47 -1.57
C PHE A 225 -1.30 -10.40 -3.02
N PRO A 226 -0.94 -9.33 -3.77
CA PRO A 226 -1.40 -9.11 -5.14
C PRO A 226 -0.79 -10.08 -6.17
N ALA A 227 0.15 -10.94 -5.76
CA ALA A 227 0.77 -11.92 -6.62
C ALA A 227 0.99 -13.26 -5.88
N PRO A 228 1.05 -14.39 -6.60
CA PRO A 228 1.43 -15.69 -6.05
C PRO A 228 2.77 -15.63 -5.28
N ILE A 229 2.85 -16.38 -4.20
CA ILE A 229 4.06 -16.46 -3.34
C ILE A 229 4.95 -17.59 -3.86
N ALA A 230 6.27 -17.40 -3.82
CA ALA A 230 7.24 -18.39 -4.22
C ALA A 230 7.12 -19.67 -3.36
N LYS A 231 7.49 -20.81 -3.95
CA LYS A 231 7.53 -22.08 -3.20
C LYS A 231 8.78 -22.15 -2.34
N PRO A 232 8.66 -22.57 -1.07
CA PRO A 232 9.83 -22.83 -0.23
C PRO A 232 10.70 -23.94 -0.82
N ALA A 233 12.01 -23.80 -0.66
CA ALA A 233 12.97 -24.83 -1.01
C ALA A 233 13.76 -25.26 0.23
N ALA A 234 14.03 -26.56 0.37
CA ALA A 234 14.80 -27.07 1.48
C ALA A 234 16.24 -26.52 1.46
N ASN A 235 16.72 -26.06 2.61
CA ASN A 235 18.07 -25.52 2.79
C ASN A 235 18.56 -25.91 4.19
N ALA A 236 19.73 -26.55 4.28
CA ALA A 236 20.30 -27.01 5.56
C ALA A 236 20.71 -25.84 6.47
N SER A 237 21.09 -24.70 5.89
CA SER A 237 21.54 -23.51 6.61
C SER A 237 20.93 -22.25 5.97
N PRO A 238 19.61 -22.04 6.12
CA PRO A 238 18.94 -20.91 5.47
C PRO A 238 19.44 -19.59 6.03
N THR A 239 19.76 -18.67 5.13
CA THR A 239 20.03 -17.28 5.46
C THR A 239 18.72 -16.48 5.46
N ASP A 240 18.75 -15.24 5.95
CA ASP A 240 17.58 -14.37 5.96
C ASP A 240 17.01 -14.12 4.53
N ALA A 241 17.85 -14.21 3.51
CA ALA A 241 17.45 -14.07 2.11
C ALA A 241 16.64 -15.26 1.58
N ASP A 242 16.89 -16.46 2.11
CA ASP A 242 16.30 -17.72 1.63
C ASP A 242 14.85 -17.91 2.06
N TYR A 243 14.45 -17.29 3.18
CA TYR A 243 13.07 -17.41 3.65
C TYR A 243 12.09 -16.73 2.70
N ILE A 244 11.06 -17.47 2.33
CA ILE A 244 9.99 -17.00 1.44
C ILE A 244 9.10 -15.99 2.15
N VAL A 245 8.70 -16.30 3.39
CA VAL A 245 7.94 -15.39 4.27
C VAL A 245 8.80 -15.06 5.47
N LYS A 246 8.91 -13.76 5.77
CA LYS A 246 9.60 -13.28 6.96
C LYS A 246 8.94 -12.02 7.53
N SER A 247 9.09 -11.78 8.83
CA SER A 247 8.68 -10.52 9.45
C SER A 247 9.88 -9.73 9.99
N ASN A 248 9.64 -8.43 10.31
CA ASN A 248 10.50 -7.71 11.22
C ASN A 248 10.40 -8.31 12.63
N ALA A 249 11.28 -7.88 13.54
CA ALA A 249 11.29 -8.37 14.91
C ALA A 249 10.13 -7.76 15.73
N PHE A 250 9.59 -8.58 16.63
CA PHE A 250 8.59 -8.23 17.64
C PHE A 250 8.92 -8.98 18.94
N LEU A 251 8.20 -8.73 20.03
CA LEU A 251 8.48 -9.37 21.32
C LEU A 251 7.50 -10.52 21.59
N VAL A 252 8.04 -11.64 22.06
CA VAL A 252 7.29 -12.73 22.70
C VAL A 252 7.95 -12.98 24.05
N ASP A 253 7.19 -12.80 25.13
CA ASP A 253 7.65 -12.89 26.51
C ASP A 253 8.93 -12.08 26.78
N GLY A 254 9.01 -10.88 26.18
CA GLY A 254 10.14 -9.98 26.30
C GLY A 254 11.35 -10.28 25.41
N ALA A 255 11.36 -11.41 24.70
CA ALA A 255 12.44 -11.79 23.79
C ALA A 255 12.14 -11.38 22.34
N PRO A 256 13.14 -10.86 21.59
CA PRO A 256 12.96 -10.55 20.17
C PRO A 256 12.75 -11.81 19.33
N CYS A 257 11.66 -11.86 18.61
CA CYS A 257 11.25 -12.94 17.73
C CYS A 257 10.85 -12.45 16.36
N ARG A 258 10.77 -13.34 15.38
CA ARG A 258 10.25 -13.07 14.03
C ARG A 258 9.40 -14.23 13.53
N ILE A 259 8.51 -13.94 12.59
CA ILE A 259 7.80 -14.96 11.82
C ILE A 259 8.67 -15.37 10.63
N LEU A 260 8.85 -16.66 10.43
CA LEU A 260 9.52 -17.26 9.27
C LEU A 260 8.70 -18.45 8.77
N ASN A 261 8.82 -18.77 7.48
CA ASN A 261 8.32 -20.06 7.01
C ASN A 261 9.26 -21.20 7.45
N GLU A 262 8.69 -22.39 7.64
CA GLU A 262 9.49 -23.57 7.96
C GLU A 262 10.43 -23.93 6.82
N GLN A 263 11.73 -23.87 7.10
CA GLN A 263 12.79 -24.20 6.14
C GLN A 263 14.02 -24.69 6.88
N ARG A 264 14.44 -25.90 6.56
CA ARG A 264 15.63 -26.56 7.11
C ARG A 264 16.08 -27.69 6.18
N ALA A 265 17.13 -28.45 6.57
CA ALA A 265 17.58 -29.59 5.79
C ALA A 265 16.42 -30.57 5.51
N ASN A 266 16.18 -30.86 4.25
CA ASN A 266 15.16 -31.78 3.75
C ASN A 266 13.68 -31.39 4.06
N ILE A 267 13.44 -30.22 4.66
CA ILE A 267 12.09 -29.75 4.99
C ILE A 267 11.92 -28.33 4.50
N ALA A 268 10.90 -28.10 3.70
CA ALA A 268 10.42 -26.78 3.32
C ALA A 268 8.90 -26.85 3.17
N THR A 269 8.20 -26.13 3.99
CA THR A 269 6.73 -26.13 4.00
C THR A 269 6.16 -24.71 3.97
N ASN A 270 4.86 -24.63 3.73
CA ASN A 270 4.11 -23.36 3.80
C ASN A 270 3.71 -22.98 5.24
N LYS A 271 4.16 -23.73 6.24
CA LYS A 271 3.89 -23.48 7.66
C LYS A 271 4.67 -22.26 8.15
N LEU A 272 4.05 -21.45 8.99
CA LEU A 272 4.66 -20.28 9.63
C LEU A 272 5.02 -20.60 11.07
N GLN A 273 6.22 -20.18 11.47
CA GLN A 273 6.79 -20.41 12.80
C GLN A 273 7.19 -19.06 13.41
N VAL A 274 7.14 -18.98 14.74
CA VAL A 274 7.80 -17.90 15.49
C VAL A 274 9.17 -18.40 15.94
N VAL A 275 10.19 -17.65 15.57
CA VAL A 275 11.59 -18.02 15.79
C VAL A 275 12.29 -16.90 16.55
N SER A 276 13.13 -17.25 17.53
CA SER A 276 13.97 -16.29 18.24
C SER A 276 14.93 -15.59 17.27
N SER A 277 14.94 -14.28 17.26
CA SER A 277 15.85 -13.48 16.42
C SER A 277 17.32 -13.64 16.83
N ALA A 278 17.59 -13.96 18.10
CA ALA A 278 18.94 -14.10 18.62
C ALA A 278 19.55 -15.47 18.37
N THR A 279 18.77 -16.54 18.56
CA THR A 279 19.29 -17.92 18.57
C THR A 279 18.82 -18.76 17.38
N GLY A 280 17.80 -18.30 16.64
CA GLY A 280 17.17 -19.10 15.58
C GLY A 280 16.31 -20.26 16.10
N THR A 281 16.12 -20.38 17.42
CA THR A 281 15.28 -21.45 18.00
C THR A 281 13.81 -21.20 17.73
N ILE A 282 13.06 -22.28 17.48
CA ILE A 282 11.61 -22.23 17.29
C ILE A 282 10.93 -22.01 18.64
N ILE A 283 10.18 -20.94 18.77
CA ILE A 283 9.39 -20.60 19.98
C ILE A 283 7.96 -21.13 19.83
N VAL A 284 7.34 -20.94 18.65
CA VAL A 284 6.03 -21.50 18.31
C VAL A 284 6.13 -22.19 16.96
N ASP A 285 5.90 -23.50 16.94
CA ASP A 285 6.12 -24.32 15.73
C ASP A 285 5.09 -24.08 14.63
N ASN A 286 3.87 -23.67 14.98
CA ASN A 286 2.83 -23.40 13.98
C ASN A 286 1.93 -22.25 14.44
N ILE A 287 1.98 -21.14 13.71
CA ILE A 287 1.07 -19.99 13.90
C ILE A 287 0.14 -19.80 12.71
N GLY A 288 0.27 -20.60 11.65
CA GLY A 288 -0.49 -20.45 10.43
C GLY A 288 0.23 -20.96 9.19
N SER A 289 -0.25 -20.61 8.03
CA SER A 289 0.30 -21.05 6.75
C SER A 289 0.03 -20.03 5.63
N PHE A 290 0.67 -20.24 4.48
CA PHE A 290 0.40 -19.47 3.28
C PHE A 290 0.14 -20.36 2.06
N ASN A 291 -0.64 -19.85 1.13
CA ASN A 291 -0.94 -20.51 -0.14
C ASN A 291 -0.09 -19.88 -1.25
N THR A 292 0.76 -20.66 -1.87
CA THR A 292 1.68 -20.21 -2.92
C THR A 292 0.97 -19.80 -4.21
N ALA A 293 -0.18 -20.39 -4.52
CA ALA A 293 -0.91 -20.11 -5.75
C ALA A 293 -1.79 -18.86 -5.64
N THR A 294 -2.47 -18.67 -4.50
CA THR A 294 -3.42 -17.57 -4.30
C THR A 294 -2.81 -16.33 -3.65
N GLY A 295 -1.59 -16.43 -3.12
CA GLY A 295 -0.96 -15.32 -2.38
C GLY A 295 -1.59 -15.05 -1.01
N VAL A 296 -2.46 -15.92 -0.50
CA VAL A 296 -3.12 -15.75 0.80
C VAL A 296 -2.24 -16.31 1.91
N LEU A 297 -2.01 -15.52 2.95
CA LEU A 297 -1.30 -15.89 4.16
C LEU A 297 -2.25 -15.78 5.35
N THR A 298 -2.41 -16.86 6.11
CA THR A 298 -3.30 -16.91 7.27
C THR A 298 -2.49 -17.17 8.54
N ILE A 299 -2.67 -16.32 9.54
CA ILE A 299 -2.15 -16.48 10.90
C ILE A 299 -3.34 -16.79 11.80
N THR A 300 -3.28 -17.87 12.56
CA THR A 300 -4.41 -18.37 13.35
C THR A 300 -4.17 -18.35 14.86
N ALA A 301 -2.92 -18.34 15.29
CA ALA A 301 -2.54 -18.43 16.70
C ALA A 301 -1.29 -17.58 16.99
N PHE A 302 -1.45 -16.25 16.95
CA PHE A 302 -0.36 -15.31 17.12
C PHE A 302 -0.58 -14.41 18.35
N ARG A 303 0.33 -14.50 19.34
CA ARG A 303 0.26 -13.72 20.58
C ARG A 303 1.59 -13.00 20.84
N PRO A 304 1.80 -11.81 20.25
CA PRO A 304 2.95 -10.99 20.58
C PRO A 304 2.75 -10.29 21.93
N THR A 305 3.83 -10.08 22.67
CA THR A 305 3.83 -9.30 23.92
C THR A 305 4.25 -7.85 23.71
N GLY A 306 4.76 -7.50 22.53
CA GLY A 306 5.12 -6.14 22.15
C GLY A 306 5.58 -6.04 20.71
N VAL A 307 5.64 -4.82 20.18
CA VAL A 307 6.17 -4.50 18.86
C VAL A 307 7.45 -3.69 19.03
N LEU A 308 8.45 -3.93 18.17
CA LEU A 308 9.75 -3.26 18.22
C LEU A 308 9.84 -2.15 17.17
N GLY A 309 10.78 -1.22 17.39
CA GLY A 309 11.12 -0.19 16.40
C GLY A 309 10.27 1.07 16.45
N GLY A 310 9.50 1.32 17.54
CA GLY A 310 8.67 2.52 17.69
C GLY A 310 7.43 2.55 16.78
N SER A 311 7.15 1.46 16.10
CA SER A 311 5.98 1.25 15.22
C SER A 311 4.95 0.42 15.96
N SER A 312 3.68 0.58 15.62
CA SER A 312 2.58 -0.25 16.13
C SER A 312 2.32 -1.49 15.26
N ASP A 313 2.99 -1.59 14.11
CA ASP A 313 2.77 -2.61 13.10
C ASP A 313 3.91 -3.62 13.01
N ILE A 314 3.53 -4.87 12.71
CA ILE A 314 4.48 -5.92 12.31
C ILE A 314 4.40 -6.05 10.80
N LYS A 315 5.56 -5.94 10.15
CA LYS A 315 5.73 -6.04 8.71
C LYS A 315 5.94 -7.50 8.34
N ILE A 316 5.11 -8.04 7.46
CA ILE A 316 5.23 -9.40 6.94
C ILE A 316 5.57 -9.32 5.47
N ALA A 317 6.76 -9.77 5.10
CA ALA A 317 7.28 -9.75 3.75
C ALA A 317 7.24 -11.15 3.14
N ALA A 318 6.71 -11.25 1.93
CA ALA A 318 6.66 -12.48 1.15
C ALA A 318 7.39 -12.31 -0.19
N LEU A 319 8.13 -13.35 -0.59
CA LEU A 319 8.79 -13.39 -1.90
C LEU A 319 7.77 -13.77 -2.98
N PRO A 320 7.52 -12.95 -4.00
CA PRO A 320 6.62 -13.33 -5.09
C PRO A 320 7.24 -14.43 -5.96
N ALA A 321 6.39 -15.31 -6.49
CA ALA A 321 6.82 -16.35 -7.43
C ALA A 321 7.42 -15.76 -8.73
N ASN A 322 6.89 -14.61 -9.16
CA ASN A 322 7.44 -13.83 -10.26
C ASN A 322 7.80 -12.43 -9.77
N GLN A 323 9.08 -12.10 -9.76
CA GLN A 323 9.59 -10.80 -9.32
C GLN A 323 9.65 -9.75 -10.45
N SER A 324 9.30 -10.11 -11.68
CA SER A 324 9.43 -9.20 -12.84
C SER A 324 8.42 -8.07 -12.80
N ALA A 325 7.21 -8.37 -12.36
CA ALA A 325 6.14 -7.39 -12.22
C ALA A 325 5.20 -7.80 -11.08
N ILE A 326 4.65 -6.80 -10.37
CA ILE A 326 3.57 -6.97 -9.42
C ILE A 326 2.45 -6.06 -9.88
N VAL A 327 1.32 -6.66 -10.24
CA VAL A 327 0.14 -5.98 -10.77
C VAL A 327 -0.94 -6.01 -9.71
N PRO A 328 -1.33 -4.84 -9.15
CA PRO A 328 -2.41 -4.79 -8.18
C PRO A 328 -3.75 -4.97 -8.90
N GLU A 329 -4.62 -5.74 -8.31
CA GLU A 329 -5.99 -5.94 -8.77
C GLU A 329 -6.97 -5.37 -7.75
N ARG A 330 -8.14 -4.95 -8.23
CA ARG A 330 -9.27 -4.49 -7.40
C ARG A 330 -8.85 -3.42 -6.37
N ASN A 331 -8.93 -3.75 -5.10
CA ASN A 331 -8.66 -2.84 -3.98
C ASN A 331 -7.18 -2.81 -3.52
N ASN A 332 -6.26 -3.44 -4.26
CA ASN A 332 -4.85 -3.41 -3.90
C ASN A 332 -4.17 -2.13 -4.40
N ILE A 333 -3.34 -1.53 -3.53
CA ILE A 333 -2.45 -0.42 -3.86
C ILE A 333 -1.02 -0.84 -3.55
N ILE A 334 -0.12 -0.63 -4.52
CA ILE A 334 1.30 -0.87 -4.32
C ILE A 334 1.94 0.42 -3.82
N LYS A 335 2.65 0.33 -2.69
CA LYS A 335 3.47 1.40 -2.12
C LYS A 335 4.94 0.95 -2.02
N TYR A 336 5.84 1.85 -1.66
CA TYR A 336 7.25 1.56 -1.48
C TYR A 336 7.67 1.73 -0.03
N ASP A 337 8.37 0.75 0.55
CA ASP A 337 9.01 0.88 1.85
C ASP A 337 10.52 1.11 1.70
N ALA A 338 10.91 2.38 1.69
CA ALA A 338 12.32 2.78 1.57
C ALA A 338 13.15 2.30 2.76
N ASN A 339 12.56 2.24 3.96
CA ASN A 339 13.26 1.87 5.19
C ASN A 339 13.54 0.37 5.29
N ALA A 340 12.69 -0.47 4.67
CA ALA A 340 12.91 -1.91 4.60
C ALA A 340 13.75 -2.32 3.37
N SER A 341 14.11 -1.35 2.52
CA SER A 341 14.87 -1.59 1.28
C SER A 341 16.36 -1.33 1.47
N THR A 342 17.19 -2.14 0.80
CA THR A 342 18.64 -2.03 0.85
C THR A 342 19.24 -1.74 -0.53
N ILE A 343 20.41 -1.10 -0.55
CA ILE A 343 21.23 -0.89 -1.74
C ILE A 343 22.66 -1.27 -1.40
N THR A 344 23.22 -2.20 -2.15
CA THR A 344 24.58 -2.72 -1.94
C THR A 344 25.41 -2.52 -3.21
N ALA A 345 26.51 -1.79 -3.09
CA ALA A 345 27.51 -1.68 -4.15
C ALA A 345 28.43 -2.90 -4.13
N VAL A 346 28.74 -3.44 -5.30
CA VAL A 346 29.75 -4.48 -5.52
C VAL A 346 30.80 -3.89 -6.46
N THR A 347 32.01 -3.67 -5.95
CA THR A 347 33.11 -3.17 -6.77
C THR A 347 33.68 -4.30 -7.62
N THR A 348 33.84 -4.07 -8.91
CA THR A 348 34.68 -4.90 -9.75
C THR A 348 36.11 -4.40 -9.63
N GLU A 349 37.01 -5.23 -9.09
CA GLU A 349 38.45 -5.00 -9.29
C GLU A 349 38.72 -5.18 -10.78
N ALA A 350 39.43 -4.21 -11.39
CA ALA A 350 39.91 -4.39 -12.74
C ALA A 350 40.87 -5.58 -12.73
N ASP A 351 40.57 -6.63 -13.49
CA ASP A 351 41.58 -7.62 -13.83
C ASP A 351 42.72 -6.87 -14.56
N ASN A 352 43.84 -6.78 -13.88
CA ASN A 352 45.10 -6.27 -14.45
C ASN A 352 45.68 -7.27 -15.46
#